data_256cc634cad21cd7cf5cfcd01a4cd5b2
#
_entry.id   256cc634cad21cd7cf5cfcd01a4cd5b2
#
_cell.length_a   1.000
_cell.length_b   1.000
_cell.length_c   1.000
_cell.angle_alpha   90.00
_cell.angle_beta   90.00
_cell.angle_gamma   90.00
#
_symmetry.space_group_name_H-M   'P 1'
#
loop_
_entity.id
_entity.type
_entity.pdbx_description
1 polymer ?
#
loop_
_entity_poly.entity_id
_entity_poly.type
_entity_poly.pdbx_seq_one_letter_code
_entity_poly.pdbx_strand_id
1 'polypeptide(L)'
;NPNKDDLFRIRKEFQIDSFEFRNIINTEKFKKVWGSLKGEELVTSPMGFSKDDPNIDLIRKKMYLFSINYTNKEVLNSTFNNKIVSSFREISPFFDYMSNLLTTDLNGESVLV
;
A
#
# COMPACT_ATOMS: atom_id res chain seq x y z
N ASN A 1 -1.40 2.05 11.63
CA ASN A 1 -0.71 0.76 11.51
C ASN A 1 -1.73 -0.36 11.42
N PRO A 2 -1.52 -1.34 10.54
CA PRO A 2 -2.36 -2.52 10.53
C PRO A 2 -2.24 -3.25 11.86
N ASN A 3 -3.34 -3.81 12.35
CA ASN A 3 -3.26 -4.71 13.49
C ASN A 3 -2.64 -6.05 13.06
N LYS A 4 -2.37 -6.93 14.02
CA LYS A 4 -1.69 -8.19 13.77
C LYS A 4 -2.43 -9.08 12.76
N ASP A 5 -3.75 -9.16 12.87
CA ASP A 5 -4.57 -9.99 11.99
C ASP A 5 -4.65 -9.40 10.58
N ASP A 6 -4.79 -8.08 10.47
CA ASP A 6 -4.79 -7.40 9.18
C ASP A 6 -3.45 -7.56 8.49
N LEU A 7 -2.35 -7.42 9.21
CA LEU A 7 -1.02 -7.56 8.65
C LEU A 7 -0.78 -8.99 8.13
N PHE A 8 -1.25 -9.98 8.88
CA PHE A 8 -1.17 -11.38 8.45
C PHE A 8 -1.98 -11.61 7.17
N ARG A 9 -3.19 -11.05 7.10
CA ARG A 9 -4.04 -11.14 5.91
C ARG A 9 -3.37 -10.51 4.69
N ILE A 10 -2.77 -9.34 4.84
CA ILE A 10 -2.04 -8.66 3.78
C ILE A 10 -0.87 -9.51 3.30
N ARG A 11 -0.08 -10.04 4.22
CA ARG A 11 1.07 -10.88 3.89
C ARG A 11 0.68 -12.17 3.16
N LYS A 12 -0.42 -12.79 3.57
CA LYS A 12 -0.96 -13.97 2.89
C LYS A 12 -1.38 -13.66 1.47
N GLU A 13 -2.02 -12.49 1.26
CA GLU A 13 -2.40 -12.08 -0.09
C GLU A 13 -1.17 -11.92 -0.98
N PHE A 14 -0.14 -11.26 -0.50
CA PHE A 14 1.08 -11.07 -1.27
C PHE A 14 1.85 -12.36 -1.51
N GLN A 15 1.75 -13.31 -0.60
CA GLN A 15 2.32 -14.64 -0.79
C GLN A 15 1.64 -15.37 -1.95
N ILE A 16 0.34 -15.21 -2.07
CA ILE A 16 -0.46 -15.84 -3.12
C ILE A 16 -0.26 -15.11 -4.45
N ASP A 17 -0.46 -13.79 -4.46
CA ASP A 17 -0.40 -12.98 -5.68
C ASP A 17 -0.20 -11.51 -5.35
N SER A 18 0.87 -10.93 -5.85
CA SER A 18 1.18 -9.50 -5.68
C SER A 18 0.99 -8.69 -6.96
N PHE A 19 0.53 -9.30 -8.05
CA PHE A 19 0.52 -8.67 -9.37
C PHE A 19 -0.34 -7.42 -9.42
N GLU A 20 -1.56 -7.49 -8.91
CA GLU A 20 -2.48 -6.35 -8.91
C GLU A 20 -1.94 -5.19 -8.07
N PHE A 21 -1.44 -5.49 -6.88
CA PHE A 21 -0.86 -4.47 -6.00
C PHE A 21 0.34 -3.79 -6.66
N ARG A 22 1.25 -4.57 -7.23
CA ARG A 22 2.44 -4.01 -7.89
C ARG A 22 2.06 -3.16 -9.10
N ASN A 23 1.05 -3.56 -9.86
CA ASN A 23 0.57 -2.77 -10.98
C ASN A 23 0.04 -1.41 -10.52
N ILE A 24 -0.68 -1.37 -9.40
CA ILE A 24 -1.23 -0.12 -8.87
C ILE A 24 -0.11 0.86 -8.49
N ILE A 25 0.86 0.39 -7.70
CA ILE A 25 1.89 1.27 -7.14
C ILE A 25 3.03 1.57 -8.11
N ASN A 26 3.11 0.86 -9.23
CA ASN A 26 4.19 1.01 -10.20
C ASN A 26 3.80 1.73 -11.49
N THR A 27 2.57 2.24 -11.61
CA THR A 27 2.24 3.11 -12.76
C THR A 27 3.10 4.36 -12.69
N GLU A 28 3.45 4.90 -13.85
CA GLU A 28 4.24 6.14 -13.92
C GLU A 28 3.58 7.28 -13.16
N LYS A 29 2.28 7.40 -13.33
CA LYS A 29 1.50 8.48 -12.72
C LYS A 29 1.47 8.35 -11.19
N PHE A 30 1.24 7.14 -10.67
CA PHE A 30 1.26 6.89 -9.23
C PHE A 30 2.64 7.20 -8.64
N LYS A 31 3.69 6.67 -9.26
CA LYS A 31 5.08 6.88 -8.80
C LYS A 31 5.49 8.34 -8.84
N LYS A 32 5.06 9.06 -9.87
CA LYS A 32 5.37 10.49 -10.02
C LYS A 32 4.78 11.30 -8.86
N VAL A 33 3.59 10.97 -8.43
CA VAL A 33 2.88 11.70 -7.37
C VAL A 33 3.30 11.21 -5.98
N TRP A 34 3.31 9.90 -5.75
CA TRP A 34 3.48 9.33 -4.42
C TRP A 34 4.85 8.69 -4.16
N GLY A 35 5.65 8.48 -5.21
CA GLY A 35 6.95 7.84 -5.08
C GLY A 35 6.84 6.36 -4.76
N SER A 36 7.80 5.84 -4.02
CA SER A 36 7.87 4.43 -3.67
C SER A 36 7.13 4.12 -2.37
N LEU A 37 6.75 2.86 -2.23
CA LEU A 37 6.17 2.33 -1.00
C LEU A 37 7.15 2.51 0.17
N LYS A 38 6.67 3.06 1.26
CA LYS A 38 7.42 3.32 2.48
C LYS A 38 6.86 2.51 3.64
N GLY A 39 7.48 2.63 4.78
CA GLY A 39 7.09 1.97 6.00
C GLY A 39 8.20 1.09 6.53
N GLU A 40 8.20 0.89 7.82
CA GLU A 40 9.17 0.02 8.46
C GLU A 40 9.02 -1.41 7.98
N GLU A 41 10.13 -2.14 7.98
CA GLU A 41 10.13 -3.54 7.60
C GLU A 41 11.01 -4.35 8.55
N LEU A 42 10.73 -5.66 8.58
CA LEU A 42 11.55 -6.60 9.34
C LEU A 42 12.89 -6.80 8.61
N VAL A 43 13.94 -7.04 9.37
CA VAL A 43 15.25 -7.41 8.80
C VAL A 43 15.18 -8.78 8.14
N THR A 44 14.37 -9.67 8.73
CA THR A 44 14.18 -11.05 8.24
C THR A 44 12.73 -11.25 7.82
N SER A 45 12.38 -12.49 7.47
CA SER A 45 10.99 -12.83 7.15
C SER A 45 10.13 -12.91 8.42
N PRO A 46 8.84 -12.57 8.34
CA PRO A 46 7.91 -12.84 9.44
C PRO A 46 7.73 -14.33 9.66
N MET A 47 7.32 -14.70 10.87
CA MET A 47 7.02 -16.09 11.20
C MET A 47 5.98 -16.66 10.24
N GLY A 48 6.26 -17.85 9.70
CA GLY A 48 5.37 -18.53 8.76
C GLY A 48 5.60 -18.17 7.30
N PHE A 49 6.58 -17.29 7.02
CA PHE A 49 6.91 -16.88 5.65
C PHE A 49 8.39 -17.13 5.37
N SER A 50 8.68 -17.58 4.15
CA SER A 50 10.05 -17.85 3.73
C SER A 50 10.78 -16.55 3.37
N LYS A 51 12.04 -16.44 3.78
CA LYS A 51 12.93 -15.36 3.34
C LYS A 51 13.21 -15.40 1.85
N ASP A 52 12.96 -16.55 1.21
CA ASP A 52 13.20 -16.74 -0.22
C ASP A 52 11.93 -16.55 -1.05
N ASP A 53 10.82 -16.13 -0.43
CA ASP A 53 9.59 -15.85 -1.15
C ASP A 53 9.82 -14.72 -2.17
N PRO A 54 9.35 -14.89 -3.43
CA PRO A 54 9.53 -13.84 -4.44
C PRO A 54 8.92 -12.49 -4.07
N ASN A 55 7.96 -12.48 -3.14
CA ASN A 55 7.28 -11.27 -2.67
C ASN A 55 7.74 -10.84 -1.28
N ILE A 56 8.90 -11.31 -0.82
CA ILE A 56 9.38 -11.00 0.53
C ILE A 56 9.57 -9.50 0.74
N ASP A 57 9.89 -8.75 -0.30
CA ASP A 57 10.03 -7.29 -0.21
C ASP A 57 8.74 -6.61 0.29
N LEU A 58 7.60 -7.15 -0.07
CA LEU A 58 6.29 -6.68 0.41
C LEU A 58 5.89 -7.33 1.73
N ILE A 59 6.13 -8.63 1.86
CA ILE A 59 5.72 -9.45 3.01
C ILE A 59 6.43 -9.00 4.29
N ARG A 60 7.69 -8.61 4.19
CA ARG A 60 8.49 -8.21 5.37
C ARG A 60 8.13 -6.85 5.94
N LYS A 61 7.31 -6.06 5.26
CA LYS A 61 6.91 -4.76 5.77
C LYS A 61 5.99 -4.90 6.99
N LYS A 62 6.14 -3.96 7.91
CA LYS A 62 5.28 -3.84 9.11
C LYS A 62 4.11 -2.91 8.87
N MET A 63 4.22 -2.06 7.85
CA MET A 63 3.19 -1.10 7.45
C MET A 63 3.40 -0.72 5.99
N TYR A 64 2.36 -0.21 5.37
CA TYR A 64 2.37 0.16 3.95
C TYR A 64 1.96 1.63 3.84
N LEU A 65 2.93 2.50 3.54
CA LEU A 65 2.75 3.95 3.58
C LEU A 65 3.21 4.60 2.30
N PHE A 66 2.52 5.69 1.97
CA PHE A 66 2.97 6.64 0.97
C PHE A 66 2.92 8.03 1.60
N SER A 67 3.83 8.91 1.19
CA SER A 67 3.87 10.28 1.69
C SER A 67 4.27 11.24 0.60
N ILE A 68 3.72 12.44 0.66
CA ILE A 68 4.10 13.56 -0.19
C ILE A 68 4.52 14.71 0.69
N ASN A 69 5.63 15.35 0.33
CA ASN A 69 6.10 16.57 0.97
C ASN A 69 5.83 17.75 0.05
N TYR A 70 5.15 18.75 0.56
CA TYR A 70 4.92 20.00 -0.17
C TYR A 70 5.85 21.10 0.36
N THR A 71 6.41 21.90 -0.54
CA THR A 71 7.21 23.05 -0.16
C THR A 71 6.30 24.17 0.33
N ASN A 72 6.86 25.10 1.11
CA ASN A 72 6.11 26.30 1.54
C ASN A 72 5.59 27.09 0.35
N LYS A 73 6.37 27.17 -0.74
CA LYS A 73 5.95 27.82 -1.97
C LYS A 73 4.71 27.16 -2.57
N GLU A 74 4.68 25.83 -2.57
CA GLU A 74 3.53 25.09 -3.10
C GLU A 74 2.27 25.31 -2.23
N VAL A 75 2.43 25.27 -0.92
CA VAL A 75 1.30 25.48 0.02
C VAL A 75 0.69 26.86 -0.15
N LEU A 76 1.49 27.87 -0.42
CA LEU A 76 1.03 29.26 -0.60
C LEU A 76 0.46 29.54 -1.99
N ASN A 77 0.56 28.58 -2.92
CA ASN A 77 0.03 28.74 -4.27
C ASN A 77 -1.50 28.64 -4.26
N SER A 78 -2.15 29.50 -5.04
CA SER A 78 -3.63 29.52 -5.12
C SER A 78 -4.24 28.23 -5.67
N THR A 79 -3.46 27.40 -6.38
CA THR A 79 -3.91 26.13 -6.94
C THR A 79 -3.63 24.94 -6.04
N PHE A 80 -3.17 25.15 -4.80
CA PHE A 80 -2.75 24.07 -3.91
C PHE A 80 -3.86 23.07 -3.60
N ASN A 81 -5.09 23.56 -3.39
CA ASN A 81 -6.23 22.67 -3.14
C ASN A 81 -6.47 21.70 -4.29
N ASN A 82 -6.36 22.19 -5.53
CA ASN A 82 -6.50 21.35 -6.72
C ASN A 82 -5.41 20.31 -6.79
N LYS A 83 -4.19 20.66 -6.38
CA LYS A 83 -3.06 19.74 -6.33
C LYS A 83 -3.27 18.65 -5.31
N ILE A 84 -3.77 18.97 -4.12
CA ILE A 84 -4.11 18.00 -3.08
C ILE A 84 -5.17 17.02 -3.59
N VAL A 85 -6.26 17.53 -4.15
CA VAL A 85 -7.35 16.70 -4.68
C VAL A 85 -6.84 15.75 -5.75
N SER A 86 -6.02 16.24 -6.67
CA SER A 86 -5.41 15.42 -7.72
C SER A 86 -4.53 14.32 -7.12
N SER A 87 -3.72 14.64 -6.12
CA SER A 87 -2.85 13.67 -5.44
C SER A 87 -3.66 12.56 -4.75
N PHE A 88 -4.73 12.92 -4.05
CA PHE A 88 -5.60 11.94 -3.41
C PHE A 88 -6.33 11.06 -4.42
N ARG A 89 -6.70 11.61 -5.56
CA ARG A 89 -7.30 10.82 -6.64
C ARG A 89 -6.33 9.75 -7.14
N GLU A 90 -5.05 10.08 -7.20
CA GLU A 90 -4.02 9.17 -7.67
C GLU A 90 -3.77 8.00 -6.72
N ILE A 91 -3.95 8.19 -5.40
CA ILE A 91 -3.74 7.13 -4.42
C ILE A 91 -4.99 6.26 -4.20
N SER A 92 -6.15 6.68 -4.70
CA SER A 92 -7.41 5.96 -4.51
C SER A 92 -7.32 4.46 -4.86
N PRO A 93 -6.69 4.04 -5.97
CA PRO A 93 -6.58 2.61 -6.27
C PRO A 93 -5.86 1.80 -5.18
N PHE A 94 -4.88 2.39 -4.51
CA PHE A 94 -4.19 1.74 -3.39
C PHE A 94 -5.14 1.54 -2.21
N PHE A 95 -5.90 2.57 -1.83
CA PHE A 95 -6.86 2.46 -0.74
C PHE A 95 -7.98 1.47 -1.08
N ASP A 96 -8.47 1.48 -2.31
CA ASP A 96 -9.50 0.55 -2.76
C ASP A 96 -8.99 -0.89 -2.69
N TYR A 97 -7.76 -1.13 -3.12
CA TYR A 97 -7.14 -2.45 -3.03
C TYR A 97 -7.05 -2.92 -1.58
N MET A 98 -6.52 -2.09 -0.68
CA MET A 98 -6.35 -2.44 0.73
C MET A 98 -7.69 -2.64 1.43
N SER A 99 -8.66 -1.78 1.17
CA SER A 99 -10.00 -1.91 1.74
C SER A 99 -10.66 -3.22 1.31
N ASN A 100 -10.60 -3.55 0.03
CA ASN A 100 -11.17 -4.78 -0.49
C ASN A 100 -10.49 -6.01 0.11
N LEU A 101 -9.16 -5.98 0.18
CA LEU A 101 -8.37 -7.07 0.75
C LEU A 101 -8.70 -7.33 2.21
N LEU A 102 -8.85 -6.28 3.01
CA LEU A 102 -9.09 -6.39 4.45
C LEU A 102 -10.56 -6.67 4.79
N THR A 103 -11.47 -6.53 3.83
CA THR A 103 -12.89 -6.82 4.01
C THR A 103 -13.32 -8.15 3.38
N THR A 104 -12.37 -8.91 2.84
CA THR A 104 -12.60 -10.25 2.29
C THR A 104 -11.66 -11.25 2.95
N ASP A 105 -12.05 -12.53 2.96
CA ASP A 105 -11.17 -13.61 3.39
C ASP A 105 -10.32 -14.13 2.21
N LEU A 106 -9.50 -15.16 2.45
CA LEU A 106 -8.63 -15.74 1.43
C LEU A 106 -9.40 -16.42 0.30
N ASN A 107 -10.68 -16.69 0.50
CA ASN A 107 -11.56 -17.26 -0.53
C ASN A 107 -12.33 -16.19 -1.30
N GLY A 108 -12.09 -14.91 -1.01
CA GLY A 108 -12.76 -13.80 -1.66
C GLY A 108 -14.13 -13.46 -1.10
N GLU A 109 -14.51 -14.07 0.01
CA GLU A 109 -15.81 -13.81 0.65
C GLU A 109 -15.71 -12.65 1.62
N SER A 110 -16.77 -11.84 1.69
CA SER A 110 -16.81 -10.71 2.62
C SER A 110 -16.76 -11.19 4.06
N VAL A 111 -15.90 -10.54 4.87
CA VAL A 111 -15.84 -10.75 6.32
C VAL A 111 -16.70 -9.74 7.08
N LEU A 112 -17.35 -8.82 6.36
CA LEU A 112 -18.29 -7.88 6.95
C LEU A 112 -19.63 -8.56 7.16
N VAL A 113 -20.20 -8.35 8.33
CA VAL A 113 -21.47 -8.94 8.73
C VAL A 113 -22.60 -7.96 8.48
#